data_7f64053f744a31b28d878b092433bc8e
#
_entry.id   7f64053f744a31b28d878b092433bc8e
#
_cell.length_a   1.000
_cell.length_b   1.000
_cell.length_c   1.000
_cell.angle_alpha   90.00
_cell.angle_beta   90.00
_cell.angle_gamma   90.00
#
_symmetry.space_group_name_H-M   'P 1'
#
loop_
_entity.id
_entity.type
_entity.pdbx_description
1 polymer ?
#
loop_
_entity_poly.entity_id
_entity_poly.type
_entity_poly.pdbx_seq_one_letter_code
_entity_poly.pdbx_strand_id
1 'polypeptide(L)'
;MKNPETIPDLDLLEKVLAYKFKDRALLERAITHRSWAHEKVAPGDERQARKLHNESLEFLGDSVLGLVVSNYLCNSYPGGTEGELSRMKHRLVSAPTLAKASQALNLGDFLRFGRGEEKSGGRHKNALLADVFEAITGAIFSDGGLEAATDFICHALHDELEGTDPLSAAKADYKTMLQERLQAERRLAPRYAVIETLGPPHQRIFHVEVSWDNGSIQGEGHSIKAAEAAAARAALEGMKLDETLASDDTDNQ
;
A
#
# COMPACT_ATOMS: atom_id res chain seq x y z
N MET A 1 -4.58 -21.24 20.14
CA MET A 1 -3.49 -20.35 20.59
C MET A 1 -2.18 -21.13 20.48
N LYS A 2 -1.25 -20.66 19.66
CA LYS A 2 0.11 -21.26 19.63
C LYS A 2 0.82 -20.92 20.94
N ASN A 3 1.63 -21.85 21.45
CA ASN A 3 2.45 -21.58 22.62
C ASN A 3 3.50 -20.53 22.24
N PRO A 4 3.64 -19.38 22.96
CA PRO A 4 4.63 -18.35 22.67
C PRO A 4 6.09 -18.83 22.73
N GLU A 5 6.31 -20.04 23.26
CA GLU A 5 7.63 -20.69 23.27
C GLU A 5 7.87 -21.62 22.08
N THR A 6 6.90 -21.79 21.17
CA THR A 6 7.10 -22.60 19.97
C THR A 6 8.09 -21.91 19.06
N ILE A 7 9.24 -22.53 18.81
CA ILE A 7 10.24 -22.08 17.86
C ILE A 7 9.62 -22.23 16.46
N PRO A 8 9.55 -21.15 15.65
CA PRO A 8 9.06 -21.24 14.28
C PRO A 8 9.92 -22.19 13.44
N ASP A 9 9.30 -22.93 12.55
CA ASP A 9 10.00 -23.78 11.59
C ASP A 9 10.63 -22.88 10.49
N LEU A 10 11.91 -22.55 10.67
CA LEU A 10 12.63 -21.69 9.73
C LEU A 10 12.90 -22.40 8.39
N ASP A 11 13.03 -23.73 8.35
CA ASP A 11 13.18 -24.47 7.09
C ASP A 11 11.91 -24.38 6.24
N LEU A 12 10.75 -24.43 6.88
CA LEU A 12 9.48 -24.21 6.22
C LEU A 12 9.32 -22.76 5.76
N LEU A 13 9.73 -21.81 6.60
CA LEU A 13 9.65 -20.37 6.25
C LEU A 13 10.56 -20.05 5.05
N GLU A 14 11.79 -20.53 5.01
CA GLU A 14 12.69 -20.36 3.85
C GLU A 14 12.07 -20.91 2.56
N LYS A 15 11.35 -22.04 2.63
CA LYS A 15 10.62 -22.58 1.47
C LYS A 15 9.47 -21.68 1.04
N VAL A 16 8.70 -21.14 1.99
CA VAL A 16 7.60 -20.21 1.73
C VAL A 16 8.11 -18.92 1.07
N LEU A 17 9.27 -18.42 1.53
CA LEU A 17 9.90 -17.22 0.99
C LEU A 17 10.62 -17.47 -0.35
N ALA A 18 10.76 -18.72 -0.78
CA ALA A 18 11.61 -19.14 -1.90
C ALA A 18 13.05 -18.59 -1.80
N TYR A 19 13.53 -18.37 -0.57
CA TYR A 19 14.85 -17.83 -0.29
C TYR A 19 15.53 -18.58 0.87
N LYS A 20 16.78 -18.97 0.66
CA LYS A 20 17.61 -19.65 1.69
C LYS A 20 18.64 -18.69 2.26
N PHE A 21 18.52 -18.37 3.53
CA PHE A 21 19.43 -17.45 4.23
C PHE A 21 20.82 -18.07 4.45
N LYS A 22 21.84 -17.26 4.20
CA LYS A 22 23.24 -17.53 4.61
C LYS A 22 23.38 -17.30 6.11
N ASP A 23 22.78 -16.21 6.63
CA ASP A 23 22.69 -15.90 8.04
C ASP A 23 21.23 -15.99 8.52
N ARG A 24 20.88 -17.13 9.12
CA ARG A 24 19.53 -17.37 9.67
C ARG A 24 19.15 -16.45 10.83
N ALA A 25 20.13 -15.83 11.50
CA ALA A 25 19.84 -14.88 12.56
C ALA A 25 19.08 -13.63 12.02
N LEU A 26 19.30 -13.26 10.76
CA LEU A 26 18.52 -12.21 10.09
C LEU A 26 17.06 -12.61 9.94
N LEU A 27 16.77 -13.85 9.53
CA LEU A 27 15.40 -14.36 9.40
C LEU A 27 14.70 -14.44 10.76
N GLU A 28 15.37 -14.99 11.78
CA GLU A 28 14.81 -15.03 13.15
C GLU A 28 14.48 -13.64 13.66
N ARG A 29 15.35 -12.68 13.41
CA ARG A 29 15.13 -11.30 13.80
C ARG A 29 13.98 -10.66 13.05
N ALA A 30 13.84 -10.90 11.73
CA ALA A 30 12.75 -10.36 10.90
C ALA A 30 11.37 -10.78 11.39
N ILE A 31 11.23 -12.01 11.91
CA ILE A 31 9.96 -12.53 12.43
C ILE A 31 9.75 -12.27 13.93
N THR A 32 10.64 -11.52 14.59
CA THR A 32 10.56 -11.28 16.03
C THR A 32 10.04 -9.87 16.30
N HIS A 33 8.81 -9.80 16.83
CA HIS A 33 8.20 -8.53 17.23
C HIS A 33 8.81 -8.01 18.55
N ARG A 34 8.85 -6.69 18.71
CA ARG A 34 9.42 -6.04 19.91
C ARG A 34 8.83 -6.53 21.23
N SER A 35 7.55 -6.92 21.27
CA SER A 35 6.93 -7.42 22.49
C SER A 35 7.61 -8.70 23.01
N TRP A 36 8.04 -9.58 22.11
CA TRP A 36 8.80 -10.77 22.48
C TRP A 36 10.20 -10.40 22.96
N ALA A 37 10.90 -9.51 22.27
CA ALA A 37 12.24 -9.08 22.63
C ALA A 37 12.27 -8.48 24.05
N HIS A 38 11.32 -7.63 24.39
CA HIS A 38 11.21 -7.03 25.74
C HIS A 38 10.92 -8.05 26.84
N GLU A 39 10.24 -9.16 26.55
CA GLU A 39 10.06 -10.24 27.52
C GLU A 39 11.32 -11.11 27.74
N LYS A 40 12.32 -11.02 26.84
CA LYS A 40 13.54 -11.83 26.87
C LYS A 40 14.77 -11.10 27.39
N VAL A 41 14.70 -9.80 27.59
CA VAL A 41 15.79 -8.98 28.14
C VAL A 41 15.47 -8.47 29.55
N ALA A 42 16.48 -7.99 30.26
CA ALA A 42 16.26 -7.36 31.55
C ALA A 42 15.41 -6.09 31.41
N PRO A 43 14.52 -5.77 32.38
CA PRO A 43 13.71 -4.58 32.34
C PRO A 43 14.57 -3.32 32.14
N GLY A 44 14.26 -2.55 31.09
CA GLY A 44 14.98 -1.31 30.73
C GLY A 44 16.19 -1.51 29.83
N ASP A 45 16.57 -2.74 29.46
CA ASP A 45 17.67 -2.98 28.50
C ASP A 45 17.18 -2.84 27.04
N GLU A 46 16.82 -1.62 26.67
CA GLU A 46 16.40 -1.26 25.32
C GLU A 46 17.46 -1.60 24.26
N ARG A 47 18.74 -1.50 24.62
CA ARG A 47 19.86 -1.78 23.69
C ARG A 47 19.89 -3.24 23.26
N GLN A 48 19.64 -4.15 24.19
CA GLN A 48 19.58 -5.59 23.87
C GLN A 48 18.27 -5.94 23.17
N ALA A 49 17.12 -5.36 23.59
CA ALA A 49 15.85 -5.58 22.93
C ALA A 49 15.91 -5.23 21.43
N ARG A 50 16.49 -4.06 21.08
CA ARG A 50 16.66 -3.60 19.69
C ARG A 50 17.47 -4.54 18.80
N LYS A 51 18.37 -5.36 19.37
CA LYS A 51 19.13 -6.35 18.60
C LYS A 51 18.31 -7.58 18.24
N LEU A 52 17.22 -7.82 18.99
CA LEU A 52 16.41 -9.04 18.86
C LEU A 52 15.17 -8.84 17.99
N HIS A 53 14.63 -7.62 17.91
CA HIS A 53 13.39 -7.36 17.18
C HIS A 53 13.60 -6.80 15.76
N ASN A 54 12.54 -6.77 15.01
CA ASN A 54 12.52 -6.52 13.56
C ASN A 54 12.51 -5.04 13.13
N GLU A 55 12.22 -4.06 14.00
CA GLU A 55 11.97 -2.66 13.60
C GLU A 55 13.04 -2.04 12.69
N SER A 56 14.34 -2.35 12.89
CA SER A 56 15.37 -1.81 12.00
C SER A 56 15.48 -2.54 10.65
N LEU A 57 15.02 -3.78 10.56
CA LEU A 57 14.89 -4.50 9.30
C LEU A 57 13.64 -4.04 8.54
N GLU A 58 12.54 -3.76 9.23
CA GLU A 58 11.34 -3.10 8.71
C GLU A 58 11.68 -1.76 8.07
N PHE A 59 12.37 -0.86 8.81
CA PHE A 59 12.82 0.43 8.30
C PHE A 59 13.67 0.31 7.01
N LEU A 60 14.60 -0.66 6.98
CA LEU A 60 15.42 -0.93 5.79
C LEU A 60 14.56 -1.51 4.66
N GLY A 61 13.69 -2.45 5.00
CA GLY A 61 12.83 -3.14 4.05
C GLY A 61 11.83 -2.23 3.35
N ASP A 62 11.23 -1.27 4.06
CA ASP A 62 10.37 -0.23 3.46
C ASP A 62 11.12 0.52 2.35
N SER A 63 12.35 0.94 2.62
CA SER A 63 13.18 1.65 1.64
C SER A 63 13.52 0.78 0.42
N VAL A 64 13.86 -0.49 0.63
CA VAL A 64 14.17 -1.46 -0.44
C VAL A 64 12.91 -1.76 -1.26
N LEU A 65 11.78 -2.01 -0.60
CA LEU A 65 10.49 -2.24 -1.23
C LEU A 65 10.09 -1.04 -2.11
N GLY A 66 10.22 0.16 -1.55
CA GLY A 66 9.96 1.40 -2.27
C GLY A 66 10.83 1.58 -3.51
N LEU A 67 12.11 1.21 -3.45
CA LEU A 67 13.03 1.24 -4.59
C LEU A 67 12.64 0.22 -5.66
N VAL A 68 12.43 -1.04 -5.29
CA VAL A 68 12.10 -2.13 -6.21
C VAL A 68 10.80 -1.85 -6.94
N VAL A 69 9.74 -1.46 -6.20
CA VAL A 69 8.44 -1.14 -6.80
C VAL A 69 8.55 0.09 -7.72
N SER A 70 9.31 1.13 -7.35
CA SER A 70 9.51 2.30 -8.21
C SER A 70 10.23 1.91 -9.51
N ASN A 71 11.28 1.08 -9.42
CA ASN A 71 12.01 0.60 -10.59
C ASN A 71 11.11 -0.26 -11.51
N TYR A 72 10.30 -1.16 -10.93
CA TYR A 72 9.33 -1.94 -11.67
C TYR A 72 8.34 -1.04 -12.44
N LEU A 73 7.76 -0.05 -11.77
CA LEU A 73 6.78 0.86 -12.36
C LEU A 73 7.38 1.71 -13.49
N CYS A 74 8.60 2.25 -13.30
CA CYS A 74 9.29 3.02 -14.35
C CYS A 74 9.55 2.17 -15.61
N ASN A 75 9.89 0.91 -15.45
CA ASN A 75 10.15 0.00 -16.57
C ASN A 75 8.85 -0.47 -17.25
N SER A 76 7.80 -0.73 -16.47
CA SER A 76 6.52 -1.21 -16.99
C SER A 76 5.67 -0.10 -17.61
N TYR A 77 5.85 1.14 -17.17
CA TYR A 77 5.07 2.31 -17.60
C TYR A 77 5.98 3.50 -17.99
N PRO A 78 6.78 3.38 -19.07
CA PRO A 78 7.76 4.40 -19.46
C PRO A 78 7.14 5.74 -19.87
N GLY A 79 5.83 5.78 -20.16
CA GLY A 79 5.08 7.01 -20.46
C GLY A 79 4.28 7.56 -19.27
N GLY A 80 4.38 6.92 -18.09
CA GLY A 80 3.66 7.35 -16.90
C GLY A 80 4.21 8.66 -16.33
N THR A 81 3.31 9.55 -15.93
CA THR A 81 3.68 10.77 -15.20
C THR A 81 4.14 10.42 -13.78
N GLU A 82 4.94 11.30 -13.16
CA GLU A 82 5.39 11.14 -11.77
C GLU A 82 4.21 10.91 -10.82
N GLY A 83 3.13 11.70 -10.95
CA GLY A 83 1.94 11.55 -10.12
C GLY A 83 1.23 10.19 -10.28
N GLU A 84 1.18 9.64 -11.49
CA GLU A 84 0.61 8.29 -11.74
C GLU A 84 1.49 7.21 -11.10
N LEU A 85 2.80 7.27 -11.33
CA LEU A 85 3.75 6.31 -10.76
C LEU A 85 3.76 6.36 -9.23
N SER A 86 3.70 7.54 -8.62
CA SER A 86 3.62 7.73 -7.17
C SER A 86 2.34 7.14 -6.58
N ARG A 87 1.19 7.33 -7.23
CA ARG A 87 -0.08 6.73 -6.78
C ARG A 87 -0.07 5.20 -6.88
N MET A 88 0.44 4.65 -7.98
CA MET A 88 0.59 3.19 -8.15
C MET A 88 1.52 2.62 -7.08
N LYS A 89 2.68 3.25 -6.86
CA LYS A 89 3.62 2.87 -5.81
C LYS A 89 2.93 2.87 -4.45
N HIS A 90 2.28 3.99 -4.06
CA HIS A 90 1.62 4.10 -2.76
C HIS A 90 0.61 2.99 -2.52
N ARG A 91 -0.16 2.57 -3.53
CA ARG A 91 -1.08 1.44 -3.44
C ARG A 91 -0.35 0.12 -3.22
N LEU A 92 0.71 -0.14 -3.99
CA LEU A 92 1.47 -1.40 -3.97
C LEU A 92 2.21 -1.60 -2.65
N VAL A 93 2.77 -0.53 -2.06
CA VAL A 93 3.50 -0.60 -0.78
C VAL A 93 2.62 -0.25 0.42
N SER A 94 1.30 -0.17 0.27
CA SER A 94 0.40 0.14 1.37
C SER A 94 0.27 -1.02 2.36
N ALA A 95 0.07 -0.71 3.65
CA ALA A 95 -0.12 -1.73 4.68
C ALA A 95 -1.23 -2.77 4.36
N PRO A 96 -2.40 -2.40 3.76
CA PRO A 96 -3.38 -3.40 3.32
C PRO A 96 -2.84 -4.35 2.25
N THR A 97 -2.06 -3.87 1.28
CA THR A 97 -1.46 -4.70 0.22
C THR A 97 -0.42 -5.65 0.79
N LEU A 98 0.50 -5.14 1.61
CA LEU A 98 1.54 -5.96 2.24
C LEU A 98 0.96 -6.98 3.22
N ALA A 99 -0.08 -6.62 3.97
CA ALA A 99 -0.78 -7.55 4.84
C ALA A 99 -1.45 -8.68 4.05
N LYS A 100 -2.05 -8.39 2.88
CA LYS A 100 -2.63 -9.40 1.99
C LYS A 100 -1.55 -10.37 1.49
N ALA A 101 -0.41 -9.87 1.04
CA ALA A 101 0.73 -10.71 0.62
C ALA A 101 1.26 -11.57 1.78
N SER A 102 1.39 -10.99 2.98
CA SER A 102 1.79 -11.71 4.20
C SER A 102 0.80 -12.80 4.57
N GLN A 103 -0.51 -12.57 4.40
CA GLN A 103 -1.56 -13.58 4.62
C GLN A 103 -1.46 -14.70 3.59
N ALA A 104 -1.24 -14.40 2.32
CA ALA A 104 -1.06 -15.41 1.27
C ALA A 104 0.14 -16.33 1.56
N LEU A 105 1.22 -15.78 2.10
CA LEU A 105 2.41 -16.51 2.54
C LEU A 105 2.28 -17.11 3.95
N ASN A 106 1.15 -16.92 4.65
CA ASN A 106 0.93 -17.34 6.04
C ASN A 106 2.01 -16.85 7.02
N LEU A 107 2.60 -15.68 6.81
CA LEU A 107 3.70 -15.15 7.63
C LEU A 107 3.32 -15.00 9.10
N GLY A 108 2.05 -14.70 9.40
CA GLY A 108 1.53 -14.60 10.76
C GLY A 108 1.80 -15.84 11.62
N ASP A 109 1.89 -17.01 10.99
CA ASP A 109 2.14 -18.28 11.70
C ASP A 109 3.58 -18.42 12.23
N PHE A 110 4.51 -17.69 11.64
CA PHE A 110 5.93 -17.72 11.99
C PHE A 110 6.32 -16.62 12.98
N LEU A 111 5.45 -15.62 13.21
CA LEU A 111 5.78 -14.48 14.07
C LEU A 111 5.97 -14.87 15.53
N ARG A 112 6.98 -14.28 16.16
CA ARG A 112 7.31 -14.40 17.58
C ARG A 112 6.79 -13.17 18.32
N PHE A 113 5.78 -13.38 19.16
CA PHE A 113 5.12 -12.35 19.96
C PHE A 113 5.33 -12.57 21.45
N GLY A 114 5.38 -11.50 22.24
CA GLY A 114 5.18 -11.56 23.66
C GLY A 114 3.73 -11.94 24.01
N ARG A 115 3.51 -12.40 25.23
CA ARG A 115 2.21 -12.95 25.71
C ARG A 115 1.05 -11.98 25.52
N GLY A 116 1.29 -10.69 25.70
CA GLY A 116 0.26 -9.66 25.53
C GLY A 116 -0.21 -9.55 24.07
N GLU A 117 0.73 -9.45 23.13
CA GLU A 117 0.45 -9.29 21.71
C GLU A 117 -0.16 -10.58 21.13
N GLU A 118 0.32 -11.75 21.55
CA GLU A 118 -0.28 -13.03 21.18
C GLU A 118 -1.76 -13.12 21.60
N LYS A 119 -2.08 -12.70 22.84
CA LYS A 119 -3.47 -12.71 23.34
C LYS A 119 -4.38 -11.72 22.62
N SER A 120 -3.84 -10.61 22.14
CA SER A 120 -4.60 -9.58 21.38
C SER A 120 -4.79 -9.93 19.91
N GLY A 121 -4.35 -11.11 19.47
CA GLY A 121 -4.49 -11.59 18.09
C GLY A 121 -3.50 -10.95 17.11
N GLY A 122 -2.30 -10.61 17.56
CA GLY A 122 -1.24 -9.95 16.77
C GLY A 122 -0.98 -10.60 15.41
N ARG A 123 -1.09 -11.96 15.34
CA ARG A 123 -0.87 -12.73 14.10
C ARG A 123 -1.78 -12.36 12.93
N HIS A 124 -2.92 -11.70 13.20
CA HIS A 124 -3.93 -11.34 12.19
C HIS A 124 -4.08 -9.82 12.02
N LYS A 125 -3.28 -9.01 12.75
CA LYS A 125 -3.31 -7.56 12.61
C LYS A 125 -2.61 -7.13 11.32
N ASN A 126 -3.32 -6.43 10.45
CA ASN A 126 -2.78 -5.98 9.17
C ASN A 126 -1.49 -5.15 9.32
N ALA A 127 -1.41 -4.29 10.32
CA ALA A 127 -0.18 -3.50 10.56
C ALA A 127 1.02 -4.42 10.80
N LEU A 128 0.90 -5.38 11.74
CA LEU A 128 2.01 -6.30 12.08
C LEU A 128 2.36 -7.26 10.94
N LEU A 129 1.38 -7.59 10.09
CA LEU A 129 1.63 -8.37 8.87
C LEU A 129 2.35 -7.57 7.80
N ALA A 130 2.07 -6.26 7.68
CA ALA A 130 2.83 -5.38 6.81
C ALA A 130 4.27 -5.19 7.33
N ASP A 131 4.43 -4.89 8.61
CA ASP A 131 5.74 -4.70 9.26
C ASP A 131 6.65 -5.92 9.08
N VAL A 132 6.10 -7.15 9.20
CA VAL A 132 6.89 -8.37 8.97
C VAL A 132 7.27 -8.57 7.51
N PHE A 133 6.41 -8.20 6.56
CA PHE A 133 6.75 -8.25 5.14
C PHE A 133 7.96 -7.36 4.83
N GLU A 134 7.93 -6.13 5.33
CA GLU A 134 9.04 -5.19 5.20
C GLU A 134 10.29 -5.72 5.90
N ALA A 135 10.16 -6.23 7.13
CA ALA A 135 11.29 -6.78 7.88
C ALA A 135 11.95 -7.98 7.18
N ILE A 136 11.17 -8.87 6.57
CA ILE A 136 11.69 -9.98 5.76
C ILE A 136 12.39 -9.45 4.52
N THR A 137 11.81 -8.45 3.84
CA THR A 137 12.44 -7.76 2.70
C THR A 137 13.81 -7.20 3.09
N GLY A 138 13.89 -6.50 4.22
CA GLY A 138 15.14 -5.95 4.75
C GLY A 138 16.17 -7.02 5.14
N ALA A 139 15.69 -8.16 5.67
CA ALA A 139 16.54 -9.31 6.00
C ALA A 139 17.13 -9.97 4.75
N ILE A 140 16.28 -10.22 3.72
CA ILE A 140 16.72 -10.78 2.44
C ILE A 140 17.72 -9.84 1.75
N PHE A 141 17.44 -8.53 1.76
CA PHE A 141 18.38 -7.54 1.21
C PHE A 141 19.72 -7.56 1.95
N SER A 142 19.71 -7.65 3.27
CA SER A 142 20.95 -7.69 4.07
C SER A 142 21.78 -8.95 3.83
N ASP A 143 21.14 -10.08 3.55
CA ASP A 143 21.77 -11.39 3.35
C ASP A 143 22.18 -11.65 1.88
N GLY A 144 21.31 -11.27 0.93
CA GLY A 144 21.43 -11.61 -0.50
C GLY A 144 21.55 -10.42 -1.45
N GLY A 145 21.42 -9.19 -0.94
CA GLY A 145 21.48 -7.98 -1.75
C GLY A 145 20.19 -7.65 -2.50
N LEU A 146 20.29 -6.66 -3.39
CA LEU A 146 19.11 -6.09 -4.08
C LEU A 146 18.44 -7.10 -5.03
N GLU A 147 19.21 -7.93 -5.70
CA GLU A 147 18.68 -8.94 -6.64
C GLU A 147 17.76 -9.93 -5.91
N ALA A 148 18.23 -10.53 -4.80
CA ALA A 148 17.43 -11.45 -4.01
C ALA A 148 16.17 -10.79 -3.41
N ALA A 149 16.26 -9.54 -2.96
CA ALA A 149 15.11 -8.78 -2.48
C ALA A 149 14.12 -8.48 -3.62
N THR A 150 14.61 -8.18 -4.81
CA THR A 150 13.77 -7.96 -6.01
C THR A 150 12.99 -9.22 -6.38
N ASP A 151 13.66 -10.38 -6.40
CA ASP A 151 13.03 -11.66 -6.72
C ASP A 151 11.92 -11.99 -5.70
N PHE A 152 12.19 -11.82 -4.41
CA PHE A 152 11.19 -12.02 -3.36
C PHE A 152 9.99 -11.08 -3.51
N ILE A 153 10.22 -9.77 -3.69
CA ILE A 153 9.16 -8.77 -3.80
C ILE A 153 8.30 -9.04 -5.04
N CYS A 154 8.93 -9.29 -6.20
CA CYS A 154 8.21 -9.55 -7.45
C CYS A 154 7.40 -10.85 -7.37
N HIS A 155 7.92 -11.89 -6.70
CA HIS A 155 7.19 -13.12 -6.47
C HIS A 155 6.01 -12.93 -5.51
N ALA A 156 6.24 -12.29 -4.37
CA ALA A 156 5.24 -12.14 -3.32
C ALA A 156 4.12 -11.15 -3.66
N LEU A 157 4.40 -10.17 -4.52
CA LEU A 157 3.43 -9.15 -5.00
C LEU A 157 3.03 -9.37 -6.46
N HIS A 158 3.25 -10.56 -7.03
CA HIS A 158 3.02 -10.83 -8.45
C HIS A 158 1.62 -10.39 -8.92
N ASP A 159 0.57 -10.83 -8.24
CA ASP A 159 -0.81 -10.53 -8.61
C ASP A 159 -1.14 -9.04 -8.50
N GLU A 160 -0.57 -8.36 -7.49
CA GLU A 160 -0.74 -6.93 -7.28
C GLU A 160 0.01 -6.10 -8.35
N LEU A 161 1.20 -6.55 -8.75
CA LEU A 161 2.00 -5.92 -9.80
C LEU A 161 1.35 -6.09 -11.18
N GLU A 162 0.97 -7.31 -11.54
CA GLU A 162 0.27 -7.60 -12.81
C GLU A 162 -1.11 -6.94 -12.89
N GLY A 163 -1.84 -6.90 -11.78
CA GLY A 163 -3.14 -6.24 -11.67
C GLY A 163 -3.07 -4.70 -11.59
N THR A 164 -1.85 -4.14 -11.65
CA THR A 164 -1.68 -2.69 -11.61
C THR A 164 -1.87 -2.11 -13.01
N ASP A 165 -2.90 -1.25 -13.14
CA ASP A 165 -3.21 -0.51 -14.35
C ASP A 165 -3.25 0.98 -14.00
N PRO A 166 -2.56 1.87 -14.76
CA PRO A 166 -2.62 3.31 -14.56
C PRO A 166 -4.05 3.85 -14.52
N LEU A 167 -4.94 3.31 -15.35
CA LEU A 167 -6.35 3.67 -15.38
C LEU A 167 -7.11 3.22 -14.13
N SER A 168 -6.74 2.08 -13.53
CA SER A 168 -7.36 1.60 -12.28
C SER A 168 -6.83 2.34 -11.06
N ALA A 169 -5.57 2.73 -11.07
CA ALA A 169 -4.96 3.59 -10.04
C ALA A 169 -5.59 4.99 -10.08
N ALA A 170 -5.83 5.54 -11.27
CA ALA A 170 -6.55 6.81 -11.45
C ALA A 170 -8.00 6.73 -10.93
N LYS A 171 -8.69 5.59 -11.10
CA LYS A 171 -10.07 5.41 -10.59
C LYS A 171 -10.19 5.54 -9.07
N ALA A 172 -9.13 5.27 -8.32
CA ALA A 172 -9.14 5.38 -6.86
C ALA A 172 -8.89 6.80 -6.35
N ASP A 173 -8.38 7.72 -7.18
CA ASP A 173 -7.88 9.02 -6.71
C ASP A 173 -8.30 10.24 -7.54
N TYR A 174 -9.41 10.13 -8.27
CA TYR A 174 -9.97 11.28 -9.03
C TYR A 174 -10.20 12.51 -8.16
N LYS A 175 -10.48 12.34 -6.87
CA LYS A 175 -10.67 13.46 -5.94
C LYS A 175 -9.38 14.26 -5.74
N THR A 176 -8.26 13.59 -5.51
CA THR A 176 -6.95 14.23 -5.38
C THR A 176 -6.53 14.86 -6.71
N MET A 177 -6.69 14.14 -7.82
CA MET A 177 -6.37 14.67 -9.16
C MET A 177 -7.16 15.95 -9.47
N LEU A 178 -8.47 15.99 -9.15
CA LEU A 178 -9.28 17.20 -9.33
C LEU A 178 -8.81 18.34 -8.44
N GLN A 179 -8.49 18.03 -7.19
CA GLN A 179 -7.96 19.02 -6.24
C GLN A 179 -6.62 19.60 -6.72
N GLU A 180 -5.67 18.76 -7.11
CA GLU A 180 -4.36 19.17 -7.64
C GLU A 180 -4.51 20.04 -8.91
N ARG A 181 -5.42 19.62 -9.82
CA ARG A 181 -5.72 20.37 -11.02
C ARG A 181 -6.23 21.76 -10.72
N LEU A 182 -7.26 21.89 -9.89
CA LEU A 182 -7.84 23.15 -9.49
C LEU A 182 -6.83 24.04 -8.75
N GLN A 183 -5.98 23.45 -7.92
CA GLN A 183 -4.90 24.15 -7.22
C GLN A 183 -3.83 24.68 -8.19
N ALA A 184 -3.44 23.89 -9.20
CA ALA A 184 -2.51 24.33 -10.24
C ALA A 184 -3.05 25.52 -11.04
N GLU A 185 -4.36 25.54 -11.27
CA GLU A 185 -5.08 26.67 -11.92
C GLU A 185 -5.41 27.82 -10.95
N ARG A 186 -4.95 27.75 -9.69
CA ARG A 186 -5.21 28.73 -8.62
C ARG A 186 -6.70 28.91 -8.31
N ARG A 187 -7.50 27.86 -8.50
CA ARG A 187 -8.93 27.81 -8.19
C ARG A 187 -9.18 27.30 -6.77
N LEU A 188 -10.42 27.48 -6.28
CA LEU A 188 -10.84 26.94 -4.99
C LEU A 188 -10.89 25.40 -5.00
N ALA A 189 -10.62 24.82 -3.83
CA ALA A 189 -10.74 23.36 -3.67
C ALA A 189 -12.15 22.87 -3.97
N PRO A 190 -12.31 21.67 -4.58
CA PRO A 190 -13.63 21.14 -4.94
C PRO A 190 -14.42 20.80 -3.67
N ARG A 191 -15.73 21.05 -3.71
CA ARG A 191 -16.68 20.72 -2.64
C ARG A 191 -17.59 19.61 -3.10
N TYR A 192 -17.84 18.63 -2.23
CA TYR A 192 -18.70 17.49 -2.50
C TYR A 192 -19.94 17.53 -1.63
N ALA A 193 -21.10 17.32 -2.21
CA ALA A 193 -22.38 17.25 -1.50
C ALA A 193 -23.19 16.05 -2.00
N VAL A 194 -23.74 15.27 -1.07
CA VAL A 194 -24.74 14.25 -1.41
C VAL A 194 -26.05 14.96 -1.71
N ILE A 195 -26.53 14.84 -2.94
CA ILE A 195 -27.79 15.49 -3.39
C ILE A 195 -28.97 14.55 -3.29
N GLU A 196 -28.75 13.23 -3.45
CA GLU A 196 -29.82 12.25 -3.38
C GLU A 196 -29.29 10.87 -2.96
N THR A 197 -30.17 10.08 -2.33
CA THR A 197 -29.92 8.68 -2.01
C THR A 197 -31.12 7.85 -2.39
N LEU A 198 -30.96 6.92 -3.31
CA LEU A 198 -32.02 6.08 -3.86
C LEU A 198 -31.83 4.61 -3.46
N GLY A 199 -32.95 3.87 -3.42
CA GLY A 199 -32.96 2.42 -3.21
C GLY A 199 -32.97 1.95 -1.76
N PRO A 200 -33.26 0.65 -1.55
CA PRO A 200 -33.29 0.04 -0.22
C PRO A 200 -31.88 -0.07 0.41
N PRO A 201 -31.76 -0.26 1.73
CA PRO A 201 -30.47 -0.24 2.45
C PRO A 201 -29.35 -1.09 1.85
N HIS A 202 -29.68 -2.20 1.20
CA HIS A 202 -28.73 -3.16 0.61
C HIS A 202 -28.43 -2.91 -0.88
N GLN A 203 -29.11 -1.91 -1.51
CA GLN A 203 -28.93 -1.53 -2.91
C GLN A 203 -28.97 -0.01 -3.08
N ARG A 204 -28.42 0.73 -2.12
CA ARG A 204 -28.38 2.20 -2.19
C ARG A 204 -27.51 2.69 -3.33
N ILE A 205 -28.03 3.67 -4.05
CA ILE A 205 -27.29 4.48 -5.00
C ILE A 205 -27.22 5.90 -4.42
N PHE A 206 -26.03 6.44 -4.36
CA PHE A 206 -25.76 7.80 -3.90
C PHE A 206 -25.49 8.67 -5.11
N HIS A 207 -26.16 9.82 -5.20
CA HIS A 207 -25.85 10.88 -6.15
C HIS A 207 -25.09 11.97 -5.40
N VAL A 208 -23.90 12.30 -5.90
CA VAL A 208 -23.02 13.31 -5.32
C VAL A 208 -22.73 14.36 -6.37
N GLU A 209 -22.85 15.63 -6.00
CA GLU A 209 -22.37 16.75 -6.80
C GLU A 209 -21.00 17.18 -6.31
N VAL A 210 -20.05 17.36 -7.23
CA VAL A 210 -18.83 18.11 -7.00
C VAL A 210 -18.96 19.50 -7.62
N SER A 211 -18.60 20.54 -6.87
CA SER A 211 -18.66 21.93 -7.31
C SER A 211 -17.34 22.65 -7.10
N TRP A 212 -17.01 23.57 -8.00
CA TRP A 212 -15.86 24.47 -7.98
C TRP A 212 -16.28 25.84 -8.57
N ASP A 213 -15.35 26.83 -8.62
CA ASP A 213 -15.65 28.22 -8.96
C ASP A 213 -16.52 28.39 -10.23
N ASN A 214 -16.25 27.58 -11.27
CA ASN A 214 -16.82 27.77 -12.60
C ASN A 214 -17.67 26.61 -13.09
N GLY A 215 -18.06 25.68 -12.20
CA GLY A 215 -18.89 24.56 -12.59
C GLY A 215 -19.26 23.60 -11.49
N SER A 216 -20.18 22.73 -11.81
CA SER A 216 -20.50 21.56 -11.00
C SER A 216 -20.85 20.39 -11.90
N ILE A 217 -20.65 19.17 -11.40
CA ILE A 217 -21.00 17.95 -12.10
C ILE A 217 -21.40 16.87 -11.09
N GLN A 218 -22.26 15.95 -11.53
CA GLN A 218 -22.78 14.89 -10.69
C GLN A 218 -22.13 13.54 -11.01
N GLY A 219 -22.03 12.68 -9.99
CA GLY A 219 -21.63 11.30 -10.12
C GLY A 219 -22.47 10.39 -9.25
N GLU A 220 -22.57 9.15 -9.63
CA GLU A 220 -23.34 8.13 -8.90
C GLU A 220 -22.47 6.96 -8.46
N GLY A 221 -22.86 6.28 -7.38
CA GLY A 221 -22.16 5.11 -6.90
C GLY A 221 -22.89 4.39 -5.77
N HIS A 222 -22.50 3.14 -5.53
CA HIS A 222 -23.06 2.32 -4.45
C HIS A 222 -22.57 2.69 -3.04
N SER A 223 -21.69 3.69 -2.94
CA SER A 223 -21.26 4.33 -1.69
C SER A 223 -20.99 5.81 -1.94
N ILE A 224 -21.04 6.64 -0.90
CA ILE A 224 -20.70 8.06 -1.00
C ILE A 224 -19.33 8.24 -1.63
N LYS A 225 -18.32 7.48 -1.17
CA LYS A 225 -16.95 7.53 -1.71
C LYS A 225 -16.87 7.17 -3.20
N ALA A 226 -17.66 6.19 -3.65
CA ALA A 226 -17.72 5.81 -5.07
C ALA A 226 -18.39 6.90 -5.92
N ALA A 227 -19.47 7.49 -5.42
CA ALA A 227 -20.19 8.58 -6.10
C ALA A 227 -19.32 9.86 -6.18
N GLU A 228 -18.60 10.21 -5.10
CA GLU A 228 -17.64 11.32 -5.11
C GLU A 228 -16.50 11.10 -6.12
N ALA A 229 -15.96 9.88 -6.22
CA ALA A 229 -14.92 9.56 -7.20
C ALA A 229 -15.45 9.64 -8.64
N ALA A 230 -16.70 9.18 -8.88
CA ALA A 230 -17.36 9.29 -10.18
C ALA A 230 -17.60 10.75 -10.59
N ALA A 231 -18.05 11.60 -9.66
CA ALA A 231 -18.22 13.03 -9.88
C ALA A 231 -16.90 13.73 -10.20
N ALA A 232 -15.84 13.43 -9.44
CA ALA A 232 -14.49 13.98 -9.67
C ALA A 232 -13.94 13.56 -11.05
N ARG A 233 -14.15 12.29 -11.44
CA ARG A 233 -13.78 11.81 -12.78
C ARG A 233 -14.46 12.58 -13.88
N ALA A 234 -15.79 12.71 -13.80
CA ALA A 234 -16.57 13.43 -14.80
C ALA A 234 -16.13 14.90 -14.93
N ALA A 235 -15.77 15.55 -13.79
CA ALA A 235 -15.22 16.91 -13.79
C ALA A 235 -13.90 17.01 -14.54
N LEU A 236 -12.96 16.08 -14.31
CA LEU A 236 -11.67 16.04 -14.99
C LEU A 236 -11.81 15.76 -16.51
N GLU A 237 -12.75 14.90 -16.90
CA GLU A 237 -13.04 14.61 -18.30
C GLU A 237 -13.64 15.85 -19.00
N GLY A 238 -14.56 16.58 -18.34
CA GLY A 238 -15.13 17.81 -18.86
C GLY A 238 -14.09 18.91 -19.06
N MET A 239 -13.20 19.11 -18.08
CA MET A 239 -12.11 20.10 -18.19
C MET A 239 -11.13 19.82 -19.32
N LYS A 240 -10.87 18.55 -19.67
CA LYS A 240 -10.02 18.17 -20.82
C LYS A 240 -10.68 18.50 -22.17
N LEU A 241 -11.97 18.29 -22.28
CA LEU A 241 -12.73 18.61 -23.50
C LEU A 241 -12.73 20.10 -23.79
N ASP A 242 -12.91 20.95 -22.76
CA ASP A 242 -12.90 22.40 -22.91
C ASP A 242 -11.54 22.93 -23.40
N GLU A 243 -10.41 22.33 -22.96
CA GLU A 243 -9.06 22.70 -23.44
C GLU A 243 -8.84 22.31 -24.91
N THR A 244 -9.33 21.14 -25.32
CA THR A 244 -9.18 20.68 -26.70
C THR A 244 -9.95 21.60 -27.66
N LEU A 245 -11.14 22.00 -27.28
CA LEU A 245 -11.96 22.93 -28.07
C LEU A 245 -11.36 24.35 -28.14
N ALA A 246 -10.76 24.80 -27.04
CA ALA A 246 -10.10 26.11 -27.00
C ALA A 246 -8.80 26.19 -27.82
N SER A 247 -8.10 25.04 -28.00
CA SER A 247 -6.88 24.95 -28.81
C SER A 247 -7.20 24.95 -30.33
N ASP A 248 -8.28 24.32 -30.75
CA ASP A 248 -8.69 24.24 -32.15
C ASP A 248 -9.17 25.58 -32.72
N ASP A 249 -9.74 26.46 -31.87
CA ASP A 249 -10.17 27.81 -32.27
C ASP A 249 -8.99 28.81 -32.45
N THR A 250 -7.82 28.50 -31.90
CA THR A 250 -6.64 29.38 -32.02
C THR A 250 -5.80 29.10 -33.25
N ASP A 251 -5.89 27.94 -33.87
CA ASP A 251 -5.15 27.56 -35.09
C ASP A 251 -5.87 28.00 -36.40
N ASN A 252 -7.06 28.63 -36.31
CA ASN A 252 -7.88 29.00 -37.45
C ASN A 252 -8.00 30.54 -37.65
N GLN A 253 -7.11 31.32 -37.06
CA GLN A 253 -6.95 32.75 -37.29
C GLN A 253 -5.52 33.06 -37.81
#